data_5719bb7c0bc8c710e10ae7e9dbfea3be
#
_entry.id   5719bb7c0bc8c710e10ae7e9dbfea3be
#
_cell.length_a   1.000
_cell.length_b   1.000
_cell.length_c   1.000
_cell.angle_alpha   90.00
_cell.angle_beta   90.00
_cell.angle_gamma   90.00
#
_symmetry.space_group_name_H-M   'P 1'
#
loop_
_entity.id
_entity.type
_entity.pdbx_description
1 polymer ?
#
loop_
_entity_poly.entity_id
_entity_poly.type
_entity_poly.pdbx_seq_one_letter_code
_entity_poly.pdbx_strand_id
1 'polypeptide(L)'
;LFRRNSIFFKPWGGAFRRALTTFELIFVQNEESKRLLAEIGFDNAIVAGDTRFDRAAALPAQASRYPLIEHFKGTDRLFIVGSSWRPDEDLLVPFVNAHPDVKFVIAPHEMEEPRIQRLITECTGGVVRYSECRTESDVERARVLIIDVIGILNQLYQYADWVYIGGGFGVCIHNTQ
;
A
#
# COMPACT_ATOMS: atom_id res chain seq x y z
N LEU A 1 -1.81 9.99 -14.32
CA LEU A 1 -0.51 10.02 -14.99
C LEU A 1 -0.65 9.63 -16.45
N PHE A 2 -0.29 10.54 -17.37
CA PHE A 2 -0.24 10.25 -18.80
C PHE A 2 1.14 9.68 -19.15
N ARG A 3 1.16 8.59 -19.90
CA ARG A 3 2.38 7.91 -20.36
C ARG A 3 2.32 7.73 -21.88
N ARG A 4 3.45 7.73 -22.56
CA ARG A 4 3.53 7.62 -24.03
C ARG A 4 2.86 6.35 -24.60
N ASN A 5 2.77 5.28 -23.82
CA ASN A 5 2.08 4.05 -24.18
C ASN A 5 0.57 4.06 -23.89
N SER A 6 0.03 5.10 -23.24
CA SER A 6 -1.41 5.22 -22.95
C SER A 6 -2.22 5.34 -24.23
N ILE A 7 -3.47 4.89 -24.18
CA ILE A 7 -4.39 4.82 -25.32
C ILE A 7 -4.59 6.18 -26.02
N PHE A 8 -4.51 7.28 -25.28
CA PHE A 8 -4.65 8.64 -25.80
C PHE A 8 -3.61 8.98 -26.89
N PHE A 9 -2.42 8.38 -26.82
CA PHE A 9 -1.31 8.64 -27.75
C PHE A 9 -1.19 7.61 -28.87
N LYS A 10 -2.13 6.64 -28.93
CA LYS A 10 -2.18 5.64 -30.01
C LYS A 10 -2.92 6.18 -31.24
N PRO A 11 -2.60 5.69 -32.48
CA PRO A 11 -3.32 6.10 -33.68
C PRO A 11 -4.84 5.95 -33.58
N TRP A 12 -5.33 4.90 -32.93
CA TRP A 12 -6.76 4.62 -32.73
C TRP A 12 -7.36 5.32 -31.50
N GLY A 13 -6.58 6.11 -30.78
CA GLY A 13 -7.00 6.79 -29.53
C GLY A 13 -7.94 7.99 -29.74
N GLY A 14 -8.45 8.23 -30.96
CA GLY A 14 -9.24 9.42 -31.30
C GLY A 14 -10.52 9.59 -30.48
N ALA A 15 -11.23 8.47 -30.15
CA ALA A 15 -12.43 8.53 -29.32
C ALA A 15 -12.09 8.97 -27.88
N PHE A 16 -10.98 8.46 -27.34
CA PHE A 16 -10.50 8.82 -26.00
C PHE A 16 -10.00 10.27 -25.94
N ARG A 17 -9.33 10.76 -26.98
CA ARG A 17 -8.95 12.19 -27.09
C ARG A 17 -10.18 13.08 -27.12
N ARG A 18 -11.26 12.67 -27.82
CA ARG A 18 -12.53 13.41 -27.80
C ARG A 18 -13.11 13.55 -26.40
N ALA A 19 -12.98 12.52 -25.54
CA ALA A 19 -13.42 12.64 -24.16
C ALA A 19 -12.61 13.69 -23.38
N LEU A 20 -11.34 13.90 -23.69
CA LEU A 20 -10.53 14.94 -23.05
C LEU A 20 -10.97 16.36 -23.41
N THR A 21 -11.61 16.58 -24.57
CA THR A 21 -12.12 17.92 -24.96
C THR A 21 -13.28 18.40 -24.12
N THR A 22 -13.91 17.52 -23.33
CA THR A 22 -15.00 17.89 -22.43
C THR A 22 -14.51 18.55 -21.13
N PHE A 23 -13.21 18.45 -20.84
CA PHE A 23 -12.63 19.05 -19.64
C PHE A 23 -12.14 20.47 -19.93
N GLU A 24 -12.59 21.41 -19.12
CA GLU A 24 -12.11 22.79 -19.16
C GLU A 24 -10.64 22.87 -18.73
N LEU A 25 -10.27 22.06 -17.75
CA LEU A 25 -8.91 22.00 -17.21
C LEU A 25 -8.51 20.56 -16.85
N ILE A 26 -7.27 20.20 -17.12
CA ILE A 26 -6.71 18.87 -16.82
C ILE A 26 -5.56 19.01 -15.83
N PHE A 27 -5.74 18.51 -14.61
CA PHE A 27 -4.65 18.45 -13.64
C PHE A 27 -3.79 17.20 -13.86
N VAL A 28 -2.48 17.39 -13.96
CA VAL A 28 -1.50 16.32 -14.19
C VAL A 28 -0.45 16.27 -13.09
N GLN A 29 0.19 15.10 -12.93
CA GLN A 29 1.15 14.88 -11.84
C GLN A 29 2.52 15.52 -12.11
N ASN A 30 2.92 15.65 -13.38
CA ASN A 30 4.26 16.09 -13.75
C ASN A 30 4.31 16.77 -15.12
N GLU A 31 5.42 17.44 -15.38
CA GLU A 31 5.68 18.15 -16.65
C GLU A 31 5.67 17.22 -17.86
N GLU A 32 6.13 15.96 -17.72
CA GLU A 32 6.10 14.99 -18.81
C GLU A 32 4.66 14.70 -19.26
N SER A 33 3.73 14.52 -18.31
CA SER A 33 2.30 14.33 -18.62
C SER A 33 1.70 15.55 -19.30
N LYS A 34 2.08 16.77 -18.88
CA LYS A 34 1.64 18.03 -19.50
C LYS A 34 2.16 18.12 -20.94
N ARG A 35 3.45 17.87 -21.16
CA ARG A 35 4.08 17.86 -22.47
C ARG A 35 3.41 16.86 -23.41
N LEU A 36 3.16 15.64 -22.96
CA LEU A 36 2.49 14.61 -23.76
C LEU A 36 1.06 15.03 -24.17
N LEU A 37 0.31 15.72 -23.32
CA LEU A 37 -1.00 16.26 -23.68
C LEU A 37 -0.89 17.37 -24.70
N ALA A 38 0.08 18.28 -24.58
CA ALA A 38 0.33 19.33 -25.55
C ALA A 38 0.69 18.76 -26.95
N GLU A 39 1.46 17.64 -27.03
CA GLU A 39 1.78 16.95 -28.29
C GLU A 39 0.53 16.49 -29.07
N ILE A 40 -0.60 16.31 -28.40
CA ILE A 40 -1.89 15.89 -29.01
C ILE A 40 -2.94 16.99 -28.97
N GLY A 41 -2.53 18.26 -28.74
CA GLY A 41 -3.36 19.46 -28.86
C GLY A 41 -4.15 19.85 -27.62
N PHE A 42 -3.71 19.43 -26.42
CA PHE A 42 -4.31 19.82 -25.14
C PHE A 42 -3.38 20.73 -24.34
N ASP A 43 -3.57 22.04 -24.45
CA ASP A 43 -2.79 23.06 -23.74
C ASP A 43 -3.37 23.46 -22.40
N ASN A 44 -4.57 22.95 -22.07
CA ASN A 44 -5.29 23.22 -20.83
C ASN A 44 -4.86 22.32 -19.66
N ALA A 45 -3.63 21.81 -19.68
CA ALA A 45 -3.09 20.99 -18.61
C ALA A 45 -2.26 21.81 -17.62
N ILE A 46 -2.50 21.60 -16.32
CA ILE A 46 -1.75 22.22 -15.22
C ILE A 46 -1.07 21.13 -14.39
N VAL A 47 0.20 21.30 -14.08
CA VAL A 47 0.91 20.42 -13.15
C VAL A 47 0.49 20.76 -11.72
N ALA A 48 -0.19 19.82 -11.07
CA ALA A 48 -0.67 19.94 -9.69
C ALA A 48 0.07 19.01 -8.72
N GLY A 49 1.04 18.23 -9.21
CA GLY A 49 1.71 17.22 -8.40
C GLY A 49 0.88 15.96 -8.20
N ASP A 50 1.34 15.12 -7.30
CA ASP A 50 0.66 13.88 -6.95
C ASP A 50 -0.07 14.05 -5.62
N THR A 51 -1.39 14.13 -5.64
CA THR A 51 -2.24 14.29 -4.46
C THR A 51 -2.08 13.17 -3.41
N ARG A 52 -1.44 12.06 -3.77
CA ARG A 52 -1.09 11.01 -2.80
C ARG A 52 -0.07 11.49 -1.78
N PHE A 53 0.88 12.35 -2.20
CA PHE A 53 1.85 12.97 -1.27
C PHE A 53 1.15 13.93 -0.30
N ASP A 54 0.21 14.74 -0.78
CA ASP A 54 -0.55 15.65 0.08
C ASP A 54 -1.34 14.87 1.13
N ARG A 55 -1.95 13.77 0.70
CA ARG A 55 -2.69 12.88 1.59
C ARG A 55 -1.77 12.20 2.60
N ALA A 56 -0.62 11.71 2.18
CA ALA A 56 0.38 11.10 3.08
C ALA A 56 0.90 12.12 4.10
N ALA A 57 1.17 13.37 3.68
CA ALA A 57 1.63 14.43 4.57
C ALA A 57 0.57 14.86 5.60
N ALA A 58 -0.71 14.72 5.28
CA ALA A 58 -1.80 15.04 6.21
C ALA A 58 -2.09 13.94 7.25
N LEU A 59 -1.65 12.70 7.02
CA LEU A 59 -1.89 11.56 7.91
C LEU A 59 -1.39 11.77 9.35
N PRO A 60 -0.18 12.31 9.62
CA PRO A 60 0.29 12.51 10.99
C PRO A 60 -0.60 13.43 11.82
N ALA A 61 -1.23 14.43 11.20
CA ALA A 61 -2.13 15.36 11.89
C ALA A 61 -3.49 14.75 12.26
N GLN A 62 -3.85 13.63 11.64
CA GLN A 62 -5.12 12.93 11.82
C GLN A 62 -4.92 11.50 12.38
N ALA A 63 -3.74 11.20 12.88
CA ALA A 63 -3.38 9.85 13.31
C ALA A 63 -4.24 9.40 14.49
N SER A 64 -5.09 8.42 14.24
CA SER A 64 -5.80 7.71 15.31
C SER A 64 -4.82 6.84 16.07
N ARG A 65 -5.04 6.72 17.40
CA ARG A 65 -4.28 5.78 18.21
C ARG A 65 -4.85 4.37 18.06
N TYR A 66 -3.95 3.41 18.01
CA TYR A 66 -4.27 1.98 17.97
C TYR A 66 -3.62 1.28 19.14
N PRO A 67 -4.29 1.26 20.33
CA PRO A 67 -3.70 0.72 21.56
C PRO A 67 -3.19 -0.72 21.41
N LEU A 68 -3.92 -1.55 20.64
CA LEU A 68 -3.53 -2.93 20.37
C LEU A 68 -2.19 -3.00 19.60
N ILE A 69 -1.97 -2.10 18.66
CA ILE A 69 -0.70 -2.03 17.90
C ILE A 69 0.43 -1.47 18.78
N GLU A 70 0.13 -0.47 19.60
CA GLU A 70 1.08 0.09 20.55
C GLU A 70 1.54 -0.99 21.54
N HIS A 71 0.60 -1.77 22.06
CA HIS A 71 0.89 -2.87 22.96
C HIS A 71 1.63 -4.01 22.27
N PHE A 72 1.19 -4.38 21.04
CA PHE A 72 1.89 -5.37 20.21
C PHE A 72 3.34 -4.97 19.98
N LYS A 73 3.61 -3.73 19.57
CA LYS A 73 4.97 -3.24 19.35
C LYS A 73 5.77 -3.23 20.66
N GLY A 74 5.21 -2.66 21.72
CA GLY A 74 5.96 -2.42 22.95
C GLY A 74 7.26 -1.68 22.70
N THR A 75 8.38 -2.23 23.18
CA THR A 75 9.75 -1.70 22.98
C THR A 75 10.48 -2.34 21.80
N ASP A 76 9.85 -3.32 21.13
CA ASP A 76 10.48 -4.08 20.06
C ASP A 76 10.52 -3.28 18.74
N ARG A 77 11.36 -3.71 17.83
CA ARG A 77 11.37 -3.19 16.45
C ARG A 77 10.19 -3.76 15.69
N LEU A 78 9.50 -2.88 14.96
CA LEU A 78 8.32 -3.23 14.18
C LEU A 78 8.56 -3.06 12.68
N PHE A 79 8.38 -4.15 11.95
CA PHE A 79 8.39 -4.17 10.49
C PHE A 79 6.96 -4.31 9.98
N ILE A 80 6.47 -3.34 9.20
CA ILE A 80 5.14 -3.38 8.61
C ILE A 80 5.22 -3.74 7.13
N VAL A 81 4.55 -4.81 6.76
CA VAL A 81 4.36 -5.28 5.39
C VAL A 81 2.96 -4.87 4.93
N GLY A 82 2.89 -3.86 4.07
CA GLY A 82 1.62 -3.35 3.55
C GLY A 82 1.30 -3.88 2.17
N SER A 83 0.04 -4.23 1.93
CA SER A 83 -0.50 -4.65 0.62
C SER A 83 0.34 -5.75 -0.04
N SER A 84 0.77 -6.75 0.73
CA SER A 84 1.54 -7.87 0.20
C SER A 84 0.72 -8.69 -0.79
N TRP A 85 1.39 -9.20 -1.80
CA TRP A 85 0.88 -10.19 -2.74
C TRP A 85 1.59 -11.53 -2.53
N ARG A 86 1.08 -12.59 -3.10
CA ARG A 86 1.66 -13.92 -2.97
C ARG A 86 3.18 -13.96 -3.27
N PRO A 87 3.67 -13.36 -4.37
CA PRO A 87 5.11 -13.32 -4.64
C PRO A 87 5.93 -12.56 -3.61
N ASP A 88 5.35 -11.51 -2.99
CA ASP A 88 6.00 -10.79 -1.90
C ASP A 88 6.11 -11.69 -0.66
N GLU A 89 5.03 -12.39 -0.33
CA GLU A 89 4.94 -13.27 0.85
C GLU A 89 5.89 -14.47 0.75
N ASP A 90 6.09 -15.01 -0.45
CA ASP A 90 7.03 -16.12 -0.70
C ASP A 90 8.49 -15.72 -0.34
N LEU A 91 8.82 -14.42 -0.44
CA LEU A 91 10.11 -13.88 -0.02
C LEU A 91 10.11 -13.45 1.45
N LEU A 92 9.01 -12.88 1.92
CA LEU A 92 8.90 -12.28 3.25
C LEU A 92 8.74 -13.31 4.35
N VAL A 93 8.05 -14.42 4.13
CA VAL A 93 7.86 -15.46 5.15
C VAL A 93 9.20 -16.05 5.64
N PRO A 94 10.15 -16.44 4.76
CA PRO A 94 11.47 -16.84 5.20
C PRO A 94 12.22 -15.73 5.96
N PHE A 95 12.09 -14.48 5.53
CA PHE A 95 12.70 -13.34 6.21
C PHE A 95 12.10 -13.14 7.61
N VAL A 96 10.78 -13.17 7.74
CA VAL A 96 10.07 -13.13 9.03
C VAL A 96 10.60 -14.22 9.96
N ASN A 97 10.70 -15.45 9.48
CA ASN A 97 11.13 -16.58 10.28
C ASN A 97 12.60 -16.51 10.71
N ALA A 98 13.45 -15.85 9.90
CA ALA A 98 14.86 -15.65 10.21
C ALA A 98 15.16 -14.54 11.22
N HIS A 99 14.18 -13.68 11.54
CA HIS A 99 14.36 -12.53 12.44
C HIS A 99 13.43 -12.61 13.67
N PRO A 100 13.72 -13.51 14.63
CA PRO A 100 12.88 -13.72 15.80
C PRO A 100 12.84 -12.53 16.79
N ASP A 101 13.78 -11.62 16.65
CA ASP A 101 13.95 -10.38 17.45
C ASP A 101 13.13 -9.20 16.91
N VAL A 102 12.42 -9.38 15.79
CA VAL A 102 11.59 -8.35 15.15
C VAL A 102 10.13 -8.75 15.20
N LYS A 103 9.25 -7.81 15.48
CA LYS A 103 7.79 -7.97 15.33
C LYS A 103 7.34 -7.54 13.94
N PHE A 104 6.38 -8.26 13.41
CA PHE A 104 5.87 -8.05 12.05
C PHE A 104 4.37 -7.80 12.05
N VAL A 105 3.96 -6.75 11.36
CA VAL A 105 2.56 -6.54 10.95
C VAL A 105 2.48 -6.85 9.46
N ILE A 106 1.63 -7.79 9.07
CA ILE A 106 1.43 -8.17 7.67
C ILE A 106 -0.01 -7.85 7.27
N ALA A 107 -0.18 -6.98 6.29
CA ALA A 107 -1.46 -6.63 5.70
C ALA A 107 -1.53 -7.14 4.25
N PRO A 108 -2.13 -8.30 3.99
CA PRO A 108 -2.30 -8.83 2.64
C PRO A 108 -3.17 -7.90 1.79
N HIS A 109 -2.86 -7.80 0.50
CA HIS A 109 -3.70 -7.04 -0.44
C HIS A 109 -5.07 -7.69 -0.63
N GLU A 110 -5.10 -9.00 -0.68
CA GLU A 110 -6.31 -9.82 -0.74
C GLU A 110 -6.47 -10.57 0.58
N MET A 111 -7.62 -10.39 1.24
CA MET A 111 -7.90 -10.96 2.57
C MET A 111 -8.68 -12.26 2.48
N GLU A 112 -8.35 -13.11 1.50
CA GLU A 112 -8.97 -14.43 1.35
C GLU A 112 -8.53 -15.37 2.46
N GLU A 113 -9.47 -16.12 3.03
CA GLU A 113 -9.21 -17.01 4.16
C GLU A 113 -8.07 -18.03 3.91
N PRO A 114 -8.00 -18.70 2.75
CA PRO A 114 -6.89 -19.63 2.48
C PRO A 114 -5.51 -18.96 2.55
N ARG A 115 -5.44 -17.70 2.15
CA ARG A 115 -4.19 -16.92 2.17
C ARG A 115 -3.78 -16.53 3.58
N ILE A 116 -4.75 -16.08 4.38
CA ILE A 116 -4.51 -15.75 5.79
C ILE A 116 -4.09 -17.01 6.56
N GLN A 117 -4.76 -18.14 6.35
CA GLN A 117 -4.41 -19.41 6.99
C GLN A 117 -3.01 -19.89 6.60
N ARG A 118 -2.61 -19.67 5.35
CA ARG A 118 -1.24 -19.94 4.92
C ARG A 118 -0.23 -19.13 5.72
N LEU A 119 -0.41 -17.81 5.83
CA LEU A 119 0.49 -16.95 6.62
C LEU A 119 0.57 -17.39 8.07
N ILE A 120 -0.58 -17.76 8.67
CA ILE A 120 -0.63 -18.29 10.04
C ILE A 120 0.20 -19.57 10.18
N THR A 121 0.16 -20.43 9.16
CA THR A 121 0.84 -21.73 9.20
C THR A 121 2.36 -21.59 8.91
N GLU A 122 2.72 -20.72 7.98
CA GLU A 122 4.10 -20.59 7.50
C GLU A 122 4.97 -19.66 8.35
N CYS A 123 4.37 -18.66 9.04
CA CYS A 123 5.11 -17.79 9.95
C CYS A 123 5.28 -18.45 11.32
N THR A 124 6.45 -18.25 11.93
CA THR A 124 6.80 -18.81 13.25
C THR A 124 6.79 -17.73 14.34
N GLY A 125 6.76 -18.15 15.62
CA GLY A 125 6.88 -17.24 16.77
C GLY A 125 5.55 -16.65 17.27
N GLY A 126 4.43 -17.28 16.96
CA GLY A 126 3.09 -16.83 17.35
C GLY A 126 2.52 -15.83 16.33
N VAL A 127 1.41 -16.22 15.72
CA VAL A 127 0.69 -15.44 14.73
C VAL A 127 -0.73 -15.21 15.20
N VAL A 128 -1.20 -13.96 15.15
CA VAL A 128 -2.58 -13.61 15.51
C VAL A 128 -3.22 -12.74 14.43
N ARG A 129 -4.53 -12.79 14.34
CA ARG A 129 -5.32 -11.95 13.42
C ARG A 129 -5.85 -10.74 14.17
N TYR A 130 -5.76 -9.58 13.57
CA TYR A 130 -6.25 -8.35 14.17
C TYR A 130 -7.76 -8.41 14.48
N SER A 131 -8.56 -8.97 13.56
CA SER A 131 -10.02 -9.09 13.76
C SER A 131 -10.42 -9.98 14.93
N GLU A 132 -9.56 -10.90 15.35
CA GLU A 132 -9.80 -11.83 16.44
C GLU A 132 -9.35 -11.30 17.80
N CYS A 133 -8.44 -10.31 17.82
CA CYS A 133 -7.96 -9.71 19.06
C CYS A 133 -9.04 -8.83 19.71
N ARG A 134 -9.30 -9.06 20.99
CA ARG A 134 -10.26 -8.30 21.80
C ARG A 134 -9.59 -7.47 22.87
N THR A 135 -8.45 -7.93 23.35
CA THR A 135 -7.68 -7.35 24.43
C THR A 135 -6.20 -7.24 24.05
N GLU A 136 -5.48 -6.39 24.76
CA GLU A 136 -4.04 -6.24 24.58
C GLU A 136 -3.26 -7.52 24.88
N SER A 137 -3.78 -8.37 25.79
CA SER A 137 -3.15 -9.67 26.11
C SER A 137 -3.15 -10.66 24.96
N ASP A 138 -4.05 -10.51 23.99
CA ASP A 138 -4.12 -11.40 22.81
C ASP A 138 -2.87 -11.27 21.92
N VAL A 139 -2.20 -10.13 21.97
CA VAL A 139 -1.00 -9.85 21.16
C VAL A 139 0.32 -9.95 21.93
N GLU A 140 0.31 -10.13 23.25
CA GLU A 140 1.53 -10.12 24.07
C GLU A 140 2.60 -11.11 23.61
N ARG A 141 2.19 -12.33 23.28
CA ARG A 141 3.08 -13.42 22.89
C ARG A 141 3.21 -13.55 21.38
N ALA A 142 2.49 -12.74 20.64
CA ALA A 142 2.54 -12.78 19.19
C ALA A 142 3.77 -12.04 18.66
N ARG A 143 4.37 -12.58 17.64
CA ARG A 143 5.44 -11.95 16.88
C ARG A 143 4.95 -11.43 15.52
N VAL A 144 3.90 -12.04 15.00
CA VAL A 144 3.28 -11.64 13.73
C VAL A 144 1.82 -11.30 13.97
N LEU A 145 1.41 -10.12 13.54
CA LEU A 145 0.04 -9.67 13.56
C LEU A 145 -0.45 -9.48 12.12
N ILE A 146 -1.46 -10.24 11.73
CA ILE A 146 -2.06 -10.14 10.39
C ILE A 146 -3.20 -9.13 10.45
N ILE A 147 -3.12 -8.11 9.60
CA ILE A 147 -4.19 -7.12 9.44
C ILE A 147 -5.17 -7.64 8.38
N ASP A 148 -6.27 -8.14 8.84
CA ASP A 148 -7.37 -8.70 8.05
C ASP A 148 -8.62 -7.80 8.08
N VAL A 149 -8.42 -6.50 8.22
CA VAL A 149 -9.46 -5.46 8.17
C VAL A 149 -9.04 -4.33 7.24
N ILE A 150 -10.02 -3.68 6.62
CA ILE A 150 -9.81 -2.59 5.66
C ILE A 150 -9.75 -1.24 6.38
N GLY A 151 -8.92 -0.32 5.88
CA GLY A 151 -8.97 1.11 6.20
C GLY A 151 -8.02 1.58 7.29
N ILE A 152 -7.32 0.70 7.99
CA ILE A 152 -6.41 1.09 9.09
C ILE A 152 -4.94 1.14 8.68
N LEU A 153 -4.53 0.42 7.65
CA LEU A 153 -3.13 0.20 7.28
C LEU A 153 -2.32 1.50 7.19
N ASN A 154 -2.84 2.53 6.51
CA ASN A 154 -2.16 3.81 6.35
C ASN A 154 -1.82 4.49 7.68
N GLN A 155 -2.65 4.28 8.70
CA GLN A 155 -2.43 4.84 10.02
C GLN A 155 -1.47 4.00 10.85
N LEU A 156 -1.30 2.71 10.52
CA LEU A 156 -0.37 1.85 11.24
C LEU A 156 1.09 2.16 10.93
N TYR A 157 1.40 2.74 9.77
CA TYR A 157 2.78 3.08 9.39
C TYR A 157 3.47 4.03 10.38
N GLN A 158 2.71 4.81 11.16
CA GLN A 158 3.27 5.67 12.22
C GLN A 158 4.02 4.89 13.31
N TYR A 159 3.72 3.61 13.49
CA TYR A 159 4.35 2.75 14.50
C TYR A 159 5.58 2.01 13.97
N ALA A 160 5.80 1.99 12.65
CA ALA A 160 6.82 1.19 12.02
C ALA A 160 8.23 1.77 12.22
N ASP A 161 9.19 0.90 12.46
CA ASP A 161 10.61 1.20 12.28
C ASP A 161 11.02 0.97 10.82
N TRP A 162 10.41 -0.05 10.15
CA TRP A 162 10.60 -0.33 8.73
C TRP A 162 9.28 -0.67 8.05
N VAL A 163 9.18 -0.29 6.80
CA VAL A 163 8.00 -0.55 5.97
C VAL A 163 8.40 -1.20 4.65
N TYR A 164 7.70 -2.26 4.29
CA TYR A 164 7.71 -2.84 2.96
C TYR A 164 6.32 -2.68 2.34
N ILE A 165 6.25 -2.23 1.10
CA ILE A 165 4.99 -2.14 0.35
C ILE A 165 5.03 -3.13 -0.80
N GLY A 166 4.10 -4.07 -0.80
CA GLY A 166 3.99 -5.13 -1.77
C GLY A 166 3.49 -4.66 -3.15
N GLY A 167 3.44 -5.60 -4.09
CA GLY A 167 2.99 -5.36 -5.45
C GLY A 167 4.10 -4.96 -6.42
N GLY A 168 5.37 -5.10 -6.01
CA GLY A 168 6.53 -4.85 -6.88
C GLY A 168 6.92 -6.03 -7.76
N PHE A 169 6.38 -7.23 -7.53
CA PHE A 169 6.70 -8.44 -8.27
C PHE A 169 5.54 -8.86 -9.17
N GLY A 170 5.83 -9.20 -10.44
CA GLY A 170 4.85 -9.72 -11.39
C GLY A 170 4.60 -8.83 -12.60
N VAL A 171 3.60 -9.21 -13.41
CA VAL A 171 3.28 -8.58 -14.71
C VAL A 171 2.63 -7.20 -14.54
N CYS A 172 1.99 -6.96 -13.41
CA CYS A 172 1.35 -5.69 -13.07
C CYS A 172 1.98 -5.14 -11.80
N ILE A 173 2.74 -4.06 -11.92
CA ILE A 173 3.19 -3.31 -10.76
C ILE A 173 1.97 -2.53 -10.24
N HIS A 174 1.39 -3.00 -9.18
CA HIS A 174 0.36 -2.27 -8.45
C HIS A 174 1.06 -1.28 -7.51
N ASN A 175 1.34 -0.09 -8.00
CA ASN A 175 1.75 1.02 -7.14
C ASN A 175 0.52 1.46 -6.36
N THR A 176 0.32 0.86 -5.23
CA THR A 176 -0.70 1.25 -4.29
C THR A 176 -0.08 2.17 -3.26
N GLN A 177 -0.51 3.40 -3.23
CA GLN A 177 -0.41 4.35 -2.10
C GLN A 177 0.83 5.19 -2.09
#